data_5c29034b4447ab9be7b674bd8f061c70
#
_entry.id   5c29034b4447ab9be7b674bd8f061c70
#
_cell.length_a   1.000
_cell.length_b   1.000
_cell.length_c   1.000
_cell.angle_alpha   90.00
_cell.angle_beta   90.00
_cell.angle_gamma   90.00
#
_symmetry.space_group_name_H-M   'P 1'
#
loop_
_entity.id
_entity.type
_entity.pdbx_description
1 polymer ?
#
loop_
_entity_poly.entity_id
_entity_poly.type
_entity_poly.pdbx_seq_one_letter_code
_entity_poly.pdbx_strand_id
1 'polypeptide(L)'
;MFKWPFFQNGGFLPANAIAVDLGTANTLIYVKGEGIVLNEPSVVAIDRETKKIKGVGLEAKRMLGRTPEGVIAVRPMKDGVIADFEVTEKMLRFFLELIIKNHVFKVKPRVIV
;
A
#
# COMPACT_ATOMS: atom_id res chain seq x y z
N MET A 1 14.20 5.97 5.50
CA MET A 1 13.48 4.84 4.89
C MET A 1 13.85 3.56 5.61
N PHE A 2 12.88 2.76 5.94
CA PHE A 2 13.10 1.47 6.57
C PHE A 2 13.81 0.51 5.60
N LYS A 3 14.87 -0.15 6.06
CA LYS A 3 15.56 -1.18 5.29
C LYS A 3 15.26 -2.53 5.90
N TRP A 4 14.72 -3.43 5.11
CA TRP A 4 14.49 -4.81 5.53
C TRP A 4 15.84 -5.52 5.61
N PRO A 5 16.29 -5.99 6.79
CA PRO A 5 17.64 -6.54 6.95
C PRO A 5 17.94 -7.71 6.03
N PHE A 6 16.94 -8.53 5.74
CA PHE A 6 17.13 -9.71 4.90
C PHE A 6 17.23 -9.38 3.41
N PHE A 7 16.91 -8.16 2.97
CA PHE A 7 17.13 -7.73 1.59
C PHE A 7 18.61 -7.55 1.29
N GLN A 8 19.38 -7.19 2.29
CA GLN A 8 20.81 -6.99 2.12
C GLN A 8 21.55 -8.28 1.76
N ASN A 9 21.05 -9.40 2.25
CA ASN A 9 21.65 -10.71 2.03
C ASN A 9 21.00 -11.47 0.85
N GLY A 10 19.87 -11.02 0.35
CA GLY A 10 19.22 -11.58 -0.85
C GLY A 10 18.75 -13.03 -0.75
N GLY A 11 19.10 -13.73 0.34
CA GLY A 11 18.89 -15.18 0.46
C GLY A 11 17.68 -15.61 1.28
N PHE A 12 17.08 -14.71 2.04
CA PHE A 12 16.01 -15.09 2.97
C PHE A 12 14.62 -15.04 2.38
N LEU A 13 14.43 -14.29 1.29
CA LEU A 13 13.12 -14.19 0.65
C LEU A 13 12.99 -15.17 -0.49
N PRO A 14 11.82 -15.83 -0.62
CA PRO A 14 11.52 -16.62 -1.81
C PRO A 14 11.57 -15.74 -3.06
N ALA A 15 11.80 -16.36 -4.22
CA ALA A 15 11.87 -15.64 -5.49
C ALA A 15 10.59 -14.87 -5.83
N ASN A 16 9.46 -15.29 -5.26
CA ASN A 16 8.14 -14.66 -5.49
C ASN A 16 7.69 -13.77 -4.33
N ALA A 17 8.62 -13.37 -3.45
CA ALA A 17 8.25 -12.61 -2.28
C ALA A 17 7.91 -11.16 -2.62
N ILE A 18 6.87 -10.67 -1.99
CA ILE A 18 6.47 -9.27 -1.98
C ILE A 18 6.57 -8.79 -0.54
N ALA A 19 7.31 -7.73 -0.30
CA ALA A 19 7.42 -7.13 1.03
C ALA A 19 6.76 -5.76 1.03
N VAL A 20 6.03 -5.48 2.09
CA VAL A 20 5.30 -4.22 2.25
C VAL A 20 5.83 -3.47 3.47
N ASP A 21 6.19 -2.21 3.26
CA ASP A 21 6.55 -1.29 4.32
C ASP A 21 5.41 -0.29 4.49
N LEU A 22 4.64 -0.48 5.56
CA LEU A 22 3.52 0.41 5.89
C LEU A 22 4.04 1.61 6.66
N GLY A 23 4.17 2.74 5.98
CA GLY A 23 4.59 3.97 6.61
C GLY A 23 3.43 4.89 6.93
N THR A 24 3.65 5.83 7.84
CA THR A 24 2.66 6.85 8.20
C THR A 24 2.35 7.75 7.00
N ALA A 25 3.36 8.17 6.28
CA ALA A 25 3.20 9.05 5.11
C ALA A 25 3.04 8.26 3.82
N ASN A 26 3.87 7.24 3.62
CA ASN A 26 3.91 6.49 2.37
C ASN A 26 3.96 5.00 2.64
N THR A 27 3.35 4.23 1.72
CA THR A 27 3.46 2.77 1.67
C THR A 27 4.40 2.41 0.54
N LEU A 28 5.37 1.55 0.83
CA LEU A 28 6.32 1.03 -0.16
C LEU A 28 6.08 -0.46 -0.35
N ILE A 29 6.12 -0.89 -1.60
CA ILE A 29 6.07 -2.33 -1.91
C ILE A 29 7.32 -2.70 -2.70
N TYR A 30 7.96 -3.76 -2.22
CA TYR A 30 9.17 -4.31 -2.80
C TYR A 30 8.87 -5.69 -3.37
N VAL A 31 9.33 -5.94 -4.59
CA VAL A 31 9.27 -7.26 -5.22
C VAL A 31 10.69 -7.76 -5.38
N LYS A 32 10.96 -8.95 -4.89
CA LYS A 32 12.31 -9.52 -4.98
C LYS A 32 12.74 -9.64 -6.45
N GLY A 33 13.92 -9.12 -6.73
CA GLY A 33 14.49 -9.08 -8.09
C GLY A 33 14.14 -7.83 -8.87
N GLU A 34 13.14 -7.06 -8.45
CA GLU A 34 12.72 -5.85 -9.15
C GLU A 34 12.94 -4.57 -8.33
N GLY A 35 13.05 -4.71 -7.02
CA GLY A 35 13.21 -3.57 -6.12
C GLY A 35 11.87 -2.96 -5.71
N ILE A 36 11.85 -1.67 -5.42
CA ILE A 36 10.64 -0.95 -5.03
C ILE A 36 9.78 -0.73 -6.27
N VAL A 37 8.60 -1.34 -6.29
CA VAL A 37 7.66 -1.26 -7.42
C VAL A 37 6.46 -0.37 -7.15
N LEU A 38 6.26 0.02 -5.89
CA LEU A 38 5.18 0.93 -5.52
C LEU A 38 5.65 1.84 -4.40
N ASN A 39 5.36 3.12 -4.54
CA ASN A 39 5.58 4.13 -3.51
C ASN A 39 4.41 5.10 -3.59
N GLU A 40 3.44 4.90 -2.69
CA GLU A 40 2.19 5.64 -2.70
C GLU A 40 1.91 6.26 -1.34
N PRO A 41 1.26 7.42 -1.28
CA PRO A 41 0.82 7.98 -0.01
C PRO A 41 -0.10 7.01 0.73
N SER A 42 0.07 6.92 2.04
CA SER A 42 -0.78 6.08 2.90
C SER A 42 -2.06 6.84 3.24
N VAL A 43 -2.93 7.00 2.25
CA VAL A 43 -4.18 7.74 2.39
C VAL A 43 -5.26 7.10 1.53
N VAL A 44 -6.49 7.14 2.03
CA VAL A 44 -7.67 6.61 1.35
C VAL A 44 -8.76 7.68 1.33
N ALA A 45 -9.37 7.89 0.18
CA ALA A 45 -10.53 8.76 0.05
C ALA A 45 -11.79 7.89 0.12
N ILE A 46 -12.69 8.24 1.03
CA ILE A 46 -13.89 7.46 1.32
C ILE A 46 -15.11 8.34 1.16
N ASP A 47 -16.18 7.80 0.57
CA ASP A 47 -17.46 8.45 0.54
C ASP A 47 -18.04 8.51 1.94
N ARG A 48 -18.41 9.71 2.38
CA ARG A 48 -18.88 9.94 3.75
C ARG A 48 -20.15 9.16 4.08
N GLU A 49 -21.06 9.06 3.13
CA GLU A 49 -22.36 8.41 3.33
C GLU A 49 -22.28 6.90 3.16
N THR A 50 -21.76 6.46 2.03
CA THR A 50 -21.74 5.03 1.69
C THR A 50 -20.56 4.28 2.30
N LYS A 51 -19.53 5.00 2.75
CA LYS A 51 -18.27 4.43 3.25
C LYS A 51 -17.49 3.67 2.20
N LYS A 52 -17.83 3.85 0.92
CA LYS A 52 -17.10 3.22 -0.17
C LYS A 52 -15.80 3.96 -0.46
N ILE A 53 -14.79 3.20 -0.84
CA ILE A 53 -13.50 3.77 -1.21
C ILE A 53 -13.64 4.41 -2.60
N LYS A 54 -13.25 5.68 -2.69
CA LYS A 54 -13.26 6.45 -3.93
C LYS A 54 -11.89 6.53 -4.58
N GLY A 55 -10.85 6.45 -3.78
CA GLY A 55 -9.48 6.49 -4.26
C GLY A 55 -8.51 6.03 -3.20
N VAL A 56 -7.32 5.60 -3.62
CA VAL A 56 -6.29 5.10 -2.72
C VAL A 56 -4.95 5.69 -3.17
N GLY A 57 -4.11 6.04 -2.21
CA GLY A 57 -2.77 6.53 -2.49
C GLY A 57 -2.77 7.87 -3.22
N LEU A 58 -2.04 7.96 -4.30
CA LEU A 58 -1.90 9.20 -5.07
C LEU A 58 -3.26 9.71 -5.59
N GLU A 59 -4.14 8.81 -5.99
CA GLU A 59 -5.48 9.17 -6.47
C GLU A 59 -6.29 9.83 -5.35
N ALA A 60 -6.24 9.27 -4.14
CA ALA A 60 -6.89 9.85 -2.98
C ALA A 60 -6.34 11.25 -2.69
N LYS A 61 -5.02 11.40 -2.77
CA LYS A 61 -4.37 12.69 -2.54
C LYS A 61 -4.81 13.74 -3.56
N ARG A 62 -4.97 13.34 -4.81
CA ARG A 62 -5.49 14.22 -5.87
C ARG A 62 -6.93 14.66 -5.60
N MET A 63 -7.78 13.73 -5.19
CA MET A 63 -9.18 14.03 -4.85
C MET A 63 -9.27 15.05 -3.72
N LEU A 64 -8.41 14.92 -2.71
CA LEU A 64 -8.39 15.84 -1.59
C LEU A 64 -7.99 17.25 -1.99
N GLY A 65 -7.10 17.39 -2.96
CA GLY A 65 -6.71 18.69 -3.50
C GLY A 65 -7.82 19.41 -4.23
N ARG A 66 -8.84 18.69 -4.71
CA ARG A 66 -9.99 19.24 -5.42
C ARG A 66 -11.24 19.37 -4.56
N THR A 67 -11.21 18.84 -3.36
CA THR A 67 -12.26 18.91 -2.35
C THR A 67 -13.66 18.54 -2.88
N PRO A 68 -13.86 17.31 -3.42
CA PRO A 68 -15.21 16.88 -3.81
C PRO A 68 -16.09 16.78 -2.56
N GLU A 69 -17.35 17.18 -2.70
CA GLU A 69 -18.30 17.05 -1.60
C GLU A 69 -18.53 15.59 -1.24
N GLY A 70 -18.67 15.33 0.05
CA GLY A 70 -18.98 14.00 0.54
C GLY A 70 -17.80 13.03 0.58
N VAL A 71 -16.60 13.49 0.26
CA VAL A 71 -15.40 12.66 0.33
C VAL A 71 -14.53 13.08 1.49
N ILE A 72 -14.11 12.13 2.31
CA ILE A 72 -13.20 12.37 3.43
C ILE A 72 -11.90 11.60 3.25
N ALA A 73 -10.82 12.14 3.80
CA ALA A 73 -9.53 11.48 3.82
C ALA A 73 -9.41 10.64 5.08
N VAL A 74 -8.93 9.42 4.93
CA VAL A 74 -8.55 8.58 6.06
C VAL A 74 -7.08 8.22 5.90
N ARG A 75 -6.29 8.50 6.93
CA ARG A 75 -4.91 8.07 7.03
C ARG A 75 -4.85 6.88 7.97
N PRO A 76 -4.73 5.65 7.43
CA PRO A 76 -4.85 4.45 8.25
C PRO A 76 -3.69 4.24 9.21
N MET A 77 -2.55 4.90 8.95
CA MET A 77 -1.36 4.81 9.80
C MET A 77 -1.11 6.14 10.48
N LYS A 78 -0.83 6.09 11.78
CA LYS A 78 -0.51 7.28 12.57
C LYS A 78 0.66 6.95 13.50
N ASP A 79 1.73 7.72 13.42
CA ASP A 79 2.94 7.55 14.25
C ASP A 79 3.49 6.12 14.20
N GLY A 80 3.47 5.51 13.00
CA GLY A 80 3.98 4.16 12.79
C GLY A 80 3.06 3.04 13.26
N VAL A 81 1.85 3.38 13.70
CA VAL A 81 0.89 2.42 14.23
C VAL A 81 -0.37 2.42 13.36
N ILE A 82 -0.97 1.24 13.19
CA ILE A 82 -2.23 1.12 12.47
C ILE A 82 -3.35 1.75 13.31
N ALA A 83 -3.92 2.86 12.81
CA ALA A 83 -5.03 3.56 13.48
C ALA A 83 -6.39 3.00 13.06
N ASP A 84 -6.48 2.45 11.85
CA ASP A 84 -7.71 1.88 11.31
C ASP A 84 -7.37 0.59 10.54
N PHE A 85 -7.69 -0.55 11.14
CA PHE A 85 -7.36 -1.86 10.56
C PHE A 85 -8.15 -2.15 9.29
N GLU A 86 -9.42 -1.81 9.26
CA GLU A 86 -10.27 -2.08 8.11
C GLU A 86 -9.82 -1.29 6.88
N VAL A 87 -9.54 -0.02 7.06
CA VAL A 87 -9.07 0.85 5.97
C VAL A 87 -7.67 0.44 5.54
N THR A 88 -6.80 0.08 6.49
CA THR A 88 -5.45 -0.41 6.17
C THR A 88 -5.52 -1.68 5.30
N GLU A 89 -6.37 -2.63 5.68
CA GLU A 89 -6.54 -3.86 4.91
C GLU A 89 -6.99 -3.57 3.48
N LYS A 90 -7.99 -2.70 3.32
CA LYS A 90 -8.49 -2.33 1.99
C LYS A 90 -7.43 -1.61 1.16
N MET A 91 -6.67 -0.72 1.79
CA MET A 91 -5.58 -0.03 1.11
C MET A 91 -4.51 -1.00 0.62
N LEU A 92 -4.07 -1.91 1.49
CA LEU A 92 -3.09 -2.93 1.13
C LEU A 92 -3.59 -3.82 0.02
N ARG A 93 -4.84 -4.27 0.12
CA ARG A 93 -5.44 -5.11 -0.91
C ARG A 93 -5.42 -4.42 -2.27
N PHE A 94 -5.79 -3.16 -2.29
CA PHE A 94 -5.76 -2.36 -3.52
C PHE A 94 -4.35 -2.28 -4.11
N PHE A 95 -3.35 -1.96 -3.31
CA PHE A 95 -1.98 -1.86 -3.78
C PHE A 95 -1.43 -3.20 -4.26
N LEU A 96 -1.72 -4.28 -3.52
CA LEU A 96 -1.28 -5.62 -3.91
C LEU A 96 -1.92 -6.08 -5.21
N GLU A 97 -3.20 -5.79 -5.41
CA GLU A 97 -3.89 -6.11 -6.66
C GLU A 97 -3.25 -5.38 -7.84
N LEU A 98 -2.87 -4.11 -7.68
CA LEU A 98 -2.17 -3.37 -8.71
C LEU A 98 -0.84 -4.04 -9.08
N ILE A 99 -0.06 -4.45 -8.09
CA ILE A 99 1.22 -5.10 -8.31
C ILE A 99 1.04 -6.46 -9.00
N ILE A 100 0.13 -7.27 -8.51
CA ILE A 100 -0.12 -8.61 -9.05
C ILE A 100 -0.65 -8.52 -10.48
N LYS A 101 -1.53 -7.56 -10.74
CA LYS A 101 -2.08 -7.34 -12.07
C LYS A 101 -1.01 -6.95 -13.10
N ASN A 102 -0.04 -6.15 -12.68
CA ASN A 102 0.98 -5.60 -13.57
C ASN A 102 2.25 -6.45 -13.66
N HIS A 103 2.32 -7.53 -12.89
CA HIS A 103 3.49 -8.42 -12.86
C HIS A 103 3.09 -9.85 -13.13
N VAL A 104 3.95 -10.57 -13.85
CA VAL A 104 3.75 -12.00 -14.11
C VAL A 104 4.51 -12.78 -13.05
N PHE A 105 3.80 -13.59 -12.28
CA PHE A 105 4.39 -14.50 -11.31
C PHE A 105 4.22 -15.93 -11.77
N LYS A 106 5.31 -16.71 -11.74
CA LYS A 106 5.27 -18.13 -12.12
C LYS A 106 4.50 -18.96 -11.11
N VAL A 107 4.49 -18.50 -9.86
CA VAL A 107 3.76 -19.11 -8.76
C VAL A 107 3.07 -18.01 -7.96
N LYS A 108 2.09 -18.40 -7.15
CA LYS A 108 1.38 -17.43 -6.31
C LYS A 108 2.37 -16.69 -5.40
N PRO A 109 2.38 -15.35 -5.40
CA PRO A 109 3.34 -14.60 -4.61
C PRO A 109 3.08 -14.75 -3.11
N ARG A 110 4.15 -14.66 -2.33
CA ARG A 110 4.08 -14.58 -0.87
C ARG A 110 4.20 -13.13 -0.46
N VAL A 111 3.32 -12.68 0.41
CA VAL A 111 3.30 -11.30 0.89
C VAL A 111 3.82 -11.24 2.31
N ILE A 112 4.80 -10.36 2.54
CA ILE A 112 5.41 -10.12 3.84
C ILE A 112 5.19 -8.65 4.18
N VAL A 113 4.56 -8.41 5.29
CA VAL A 113 4.26 -7.05 5.75
C VAL A 113 5.08 -6.70 6.97
#